data_af2d62891324714201c5a52ed8367591
#
_entry.id   af2d62891324714201c5a52ed8367591
#
_cell.length_a   1.000
_cell.length_b   1.000
_cell.length_c   1.000
_cell.angle_alpha   90.00
_cell.angle_beta   90.00
_cell.angle_gamma   90.00
#
_symmetry.space_group_name_H-M   'P 1'
#
loop_
_entity.id
_entity.type
_entity.pdbx_description
1 polymer ?
#
loop_
_entity_poly.entity_id
_entity_poly.type
_entity_poly.pdbx_seq_one_letter_code
_entity_poly.pdbx_strand_id
1 'polypeptide(L)'
;MISAGDQVNTASNETQYAGYLNDTLTSLTSATTIGNHDSSSTAYNEHFNLPNESAALGATTAGTDYWFVYNNTLFIEINSNDLSTAEHVEFIKSAIAANPDVKWKTVIFHHSVYSTASHVNDGDIIQRREQLPAEFENLDIDVVLMGHDHVYTRTYMMVEENGSIVPDKTEEVQSSVTNTEGVLYLTANSASGSKYYDIKAPEAEYAAVQDQSYRRTVTDIEVTDTSYTMTTYYADDMSVLDTFTINKLPELDTTELEQLITEAGSLNEADYTADSWSAFQSAYEAAQAILENTEASQADIDSCAGALRDAMNALVKADTEDPEQPGEKPGNPDDSSGTGDEGNGNNNGNGTDNNGANGNGTSGNKTSTSSGNKVNTPKTGDTVNTVAAVLIIAAAGTMIFILGRKKIRL
;
A
#
# COMPACT_ATOMS: atom_id res chain seq x y z
N MET A 1 -20.20 5.89 2.70
CA MET A 1 -20.11 7.26 2.11
C MET A 1 -19.46 8.18 3.13
N ILE A 2 -18.55 9.06 2.70
CA ILE A 2 -17.97 10.12 3.54
C ILE A 2 -18.52 11.46 3.04
N SER A 3 -18.91 12.36 3.97
CA SER A 3 -19.31 13.72 3.66
C SER A 3 -18.41 14.70 4.41
N ALA A 4 -17.74 15.57 3.68
CA ALA A 4 -16.76 16.52 4.24
C ALA A 4 -17.40 17.81 4.80
N GLY A 5 -18.62 17.73 5.35
CA GLY A 5 -19.29 18.80 6.06
C GLY A 5 -20.32 19.58 5.24
N ASP A 6 -20.97 20.54 5.90
CA ASP A 6 -22.04 21.37 5.36
C ASP A 6 -23.21 20.56 4.79
N GLN A 7 -23.75 19.63 5.59
CA GLN A 7 -24.91 18.83 5.23
C GLN A 7 -26.16 19.72 5.01
N VAL A 8 -26.22 20.84 5.72
CA VAL A 8 -27.26 21.84 5.62
C VAL A 8 -26.65 23.23 5.45
N ASN A 9 -27.43 24.21 4.94
CA ASN A 9 -26.99 25.59 4.87
C ASN A 9 -27.29 26.38 6.18
N THR A 10 -28.17 25.84 7.00
CA THR A 10 -28.57 26.48 8.26
C THR A 10 -28.74 25.43 9.32
N ALA A 11 -27.86 25.44 10.33
CA ALA A 11 -27.65 24.38 11.32
C ALA A 11 -28.93 23.90 12.05
N SER A 12 -29.93 24.73 12.24
CA SER A 12 -31.18 24.38 12.95
C SER A 12 -32.35 24.11 12.01
N ASN A 13 -32.11 23.95 10.70
CA ASN A 13 -33.20 23.84 9.72
C ASN A 13 -33.57 22.38 9.44
N GLU A 14 -34.57 21.86 10.17
CA GLU A 14 -35.08 20.49 10.04
C GLU A 14 -35.58 20.17 8.61
N THR A 15 -36.06 21.13 7.85
CA THR A 15 -36.49 20.90 6.46
C THR A 15 -35.29 20.59 5.57
N GLN A 16 -34.12 21.21 5.83
CA GLN A 16 -32.90 20.94 5.10
C GLN A 16 -32.34 19.55 5.50
N TYR A 17 -32.34 19.20 6.78
CA TYR A 17 -31.97 17.84 7.22
C TYR A 17 -32.89 16.76 6.62
N ALA A 18 -34.20 16.98 6.57
CA ALA A 18 -35.12 16.08 5.89
C ALA A 18 -34.84 15.93 4.39
N GLY A 19 -34.35 16.98 3.74
CA GLY A 19 -33.90 16.93 2.35
C GLY A 19 -32.59 16.19 2.17
N TYR A 20 -31.63 16.37 3.08
CA TYR A 20 -30.36 15.67 3.08
C TYR A 20 -30.55 14.17 3.41
N LEU A 21 -31.27 13.86 4.47
CA LEU A 21 -31.58 12.50 4.91
C LEU A 21 -32.73 11.88 4.12
N ASN A 22 -32.63 11.92 2.79
CA ASN A 22 -33.62 11.28 1.91
C ASN A 22 -33.47 9.75 1.88
N ASP A 23 -34.41 9.05 1.25
CA ASP A 23 -34.44 7.58 1.19
C ASP A 23 -33.14 6.96 0.67
N THR A 24 -32.42 7.64 -0.22
CA THR A 24 -31.15 7.13 -0.76
C THR A 24 -30.04 7.25 0.26
N LEU A 25 -29.85 8.39 0.90
CA LEU A 25 -28.77 8.61 1.87
C LEU A 25 -29.00 7.83 3.15
N THR A 26 -30.25 7.68 3.62
CA THR A 26 -30.57 6.86 4.80
C THR A 26 -30.40 5.37 4.57
N SER A 27 -30.30 4.92 3.32
CA SER A 27 -29.98 3.53 2.97
C SER A 27 -28.47 3.23 2.90
N LEU A 28 -27.61 4.26 2.98
CA LEU A 28 -26.17 4.15 2.93
C LEU A 28 -25.54 4.34 4.32
N THR A 29 -24.58 3.50 4.66
CA THR A 29 -23.70 3.81 5.81
C THR A 29 -22.93 5.08 5.51
N SER A 30 -23.06 6.08 6.38
CA SER A 30 -22.48 7.39 6.18
C SER A 30 -21.63 7.82 7.37
N ALA A 31 -20.46 8.39 7.07
CA ALA A 31 -19.63 9.15 7.99
C ALA A 31 -19.71 10.62 7.58
N THR A 32 -20.05 11.49 8.51
CA THR A 32 -20.26 12.90 8.26
C THR A 32 -19.38 13.78 9.13
N THR A 33 -18.85 14.86 8.57
CA THR A 33 -18.02 15.85 9.28
C THR A 33 -18.86 17.09 9.59
N ILE A 34 -18.58 17.75 10.69
CA ILE A 34 -19.26 19.00 11.06
C ILE A 34 -18.69 20.16 10.22
N GLY A 35 -19.50 20.70 9.30
CA GLY A 35 -19.15 21.92 8.59
C GLY A 35 -19.46 23.19 9.38
N ASN A 36 -19.02 24.35 8.88
CA ASN A 36 -19.29 25.61 9.54
C ASN A 36 -20.78 25.99 9.47
N HIS A 37 -21.52 25.53 8.47
CA HIS A 37 -22.96 25.68 8.36
C HIS A 37 -23.75 24.75 9.27
N ASP A 38 -23.14 23.66 9.78
CA ASP A 38 -23.74 22.70 10.74
C ASP A 38 -23.51 23.12 12.20
N SER A 39 -22.44 23.89 12.49
CA SER A 39 -21.79 24.01 13.80
C SER A 39 -22.58 24.79 14.87
N SER A 40 -23.55 25.63 14.46
CA SER A 40 -24.22 26.58 15.37
C SER A 40 -25.47 26.03 16.07
N SER A 41 -25.78 24.73 15.93
CA SER A 41 -26.96 24.07 16.54
C SER A 41 -26.60 22.67 17.01
N THR A 42 -27.38 22.12 17.94
CA THR A 42 -27.31 20.71 18.37
C THR A 42 -27.92 19.75 17.34
N ALA A 43 -28.63 20.27 16.32
CA ALA A 43 -29.35 19.44 15.36
C ALA A 43 -28.48 18.41 14.65
N TYR A 44 -27.21 18.77 14.32
CA TYR A 44 -26.28 17.81 13.74
C TYR A 44 -26.12 16.58 14.65
N ASN A 45 -25.81 16.77 15.92
CA ASN A 45 -25.61 15.68 16.89
C ASN A 45 -26.92 14.89 17.18
N GLU A 46 -28.09 15.50 16.94
CA GLU A 46 -29.38 14.83 17.06
C GLU A 46 -29.71 13.93 15.85
N HIS A 47 -29.15 14.23 14.69
CA HIS A 47 -29.35 13.49 13.45
C HIS A 47 -28.32 12.40 13.17
N PHE A 48 -27.09 12.56 13.67
CA PHE A 48 -25.98 11.62 13.39
C PHE A 48 -25.50 10.94 14.67
N ASN A 49 -25.39 9.60 14.61
CA ASN A 49 -24.86 8.80 15.71
C ASN A 49 -23.40 8.45 15.38
N LEU A 50 -22.47 9.15 15.99
CA LEU A 50 -21.06 9.05 15.68
C LEU A 50 -20.39 7.96 16.54
N PRO A 51 -19.61 7.03 15.95
CA PRO A 51 -18.92 5.99 16.70
C PRO A 51 -17.66 6.55 17.38
N ASN A 52 -17.36 6.06 18.58
CA ASN A 52 -16.15 6.44 19.32
C ASN A 52 -15.96 7.97 19.44
N GLU A 53 -17.06 8.68 19.58
CA GLU A 53 -17.10 10.13 19.75
C GLU A 53 -16.36 10.54 21.04
N SER A 54 -15.60 11.63 20.99
CA SER A 54 -14.96 12.22 22.16
C SER A 54 -15.99 12.77 23.14
N ALA A 55 -15.70 12.68 24.42
CA ALA A 55 -16.55 13.32 25.43
C ALA A 55 -16.32 14.84 25.56
N ALA A 56 -15.19 15.36 25.05
CA ALA A 56 -14.77 16.74 25.29
C ALA A 56 -13.87 17.34 24.20
N LEU A 57 -13.07 16.55 23.49
CA LEU A 57 -12.07 17.06 22.54
C LEU A 57 -12.71 17.46 21.23
N GLY A 58 -12.33 18.61 20.67
CA GLY A 58 -12.91 19.18 19.45
C GLY A 58 -14.37 19.62 19.63
N ALA A 59 -14.76 20.02 20.84
CA ALA A 59 -16.15 20.23 21.21
C ALA A 59 -16.71 21.56 20.70
N THR A 60 -17.82 21.48 19.97
CA THR A 60 -18.70 22.62 19.64
C THR A 60 -20.15 22.29 20.01
N THR A 61 -21.07 23.22 19.74
CA THR A 61 -22.51 22.97 19.95
C THR A 61 -23.01 21.77 19.12
N ALA A 62 -22.42 21.52 17.95
CA ALA A 62 -22.86 20.48 17.03
C ALA A 62 -22.31 19.08 17.33
N GLY A 63 -21.23 18.95 18.12
CA GLY A 63 -20.60 17.68 18.44
C GLY A 63 -19.09 17.81 18.66
N THR A 64 -18.40 16.70 18.63
CA THR A 64 -16.96 16.56 18.94
C THR A 64 -16.24 15.76 17.87
N ASP A 65 -14.96 15.47 18.09
CA ASP A 65 -14.17 14.57 17.24
C ASP A 65 -14.64 13.12 17.41
N TYR A 66 -14.55 12.31 16.36
CA TYR A 66 -14.86 10.89 16.42
C TYR A 66 -14.00 10.06 15.46
N TRP A 67 -13.96 8.74 15.61
CA TRP A 67 -13.22 7.86 14.70
C TRP A 67 -13.95 6.53 14.47
N PHE A 68 -13.59 5.87 13.37
CA PHE A 68 -14.02 4.51 13.06
C PHE A 68 -12.94 3.79 12.23
N VAL A 69 -13.00 2.47 12.23
CA VAL A 69 -12.18 1.63 11.35
C VAL A 69 -13.05 0.99 10.29
N TYR A 70 -12.62 1.09 9.07
CA TYR A 70 -13.21 0.37 7.96
C TYR A 70 -12.10 -0.23 7.09
N ASN A 71 -12.08 -1.53 6.95
CA ASN A 71 -11.17 -2.30 6.08
C ASN A 71 -9.70 -1.93 6.30
N ASN A 72 -8.99 -2.11 7.28
CA ASN A 72 -7.59 -1.74 7.58
C ASN A 72 -7.25 -0.24 7.54
N THR A 73 -8.26 0.62 7.44
CA THR A 73 -8.10 2.08 7.48
C THR A 73 -8.75 2.65 8.72
N LEU A 74 -7.99 3.43 9.47
CA LEU A 74 -8.50 4.27 10.54
C LEU A 74 -8.92 5.62 9.95
N PHE A 75 -10.20 5.93 10.05
CA PHE A 75 -10.78 7.23 9.70
C PHE A 75 -10.98 8.03 10.98
N ILE A 76 -10.43 9.24 11.01
CA ILE A 76 -10.47 10.15 12.16
C ILE A 76 -11.11 11.44 11.69
N GLU A 77 -12.30 11.69 12.20
CA GLU A 77 -13.06 12.91 11.92
C GLU A 77 -12.79 13.95 13.01
N ILE A 78 -12.21 15.09 12.64
CA ILE A 78 -12.01 16.19 13.58
C ILE A 78 -12.97 17.33 13.28
N ASN A 79 -13.57 17.89 14.33
CA ASN A 79 -14.48 19.02 14.23
C ASN A 79 -13.70 20.33 14.08
N SER A 80 -13.29 20.65 12.88
CA SER A 80 -12.46 21.82 12.58
C SER A 80 -13.13 23.18 12.86
N ASN A 81 -14.35 23.22 13.39
CA ASN A 81 -14.95 24.44 13.93
C ASN A 81 -14.36 24.82 15.30
N ASP A 82 -13.78 23.85 16.01
CA ASP A 82 -12.85 24.15 17.09
C ASP A 82 -11.46 24.46 16.51
N LEU A 83 -10.78 25.46 17.07
CA LEU A 83 -9.44 25.88 16.65
C LEU A 83 -8.32 25.31 17.54
N SER A 84 -8.67 24.45 18.50
CA SER A 84 -7.72 23.86 19.44
C SER A 84 -6.94 22.72 18.79
N THR A 85 -5.86 23.03 18.08
CA THR A 85 -4.95 21.99 17.51
C THR A 85 -4.51 20.97 18.54
N ALA A 86 -4.28 21.39 19.79
CA ALA A 86 -3.84 20.49 20.86
C ALA A 86 -4.89 19.42 21.22
N GLU A 87 -6.19 19.80 21.23
CA GLU A 87 -7.28 18.84 21.50
C GLU A 87 -7.42 17.83 20.37
N HIS A 88 -7.40 18.27 19.12
CA HIS A 88 -7.45 17.38 17.94
C HIS A 88 -6.27 16.42 17.94
N VAL A 89 -5.04 16.88 18.20
CA VAL A 89 -3.84 16.05 18.25
C VAL A 89 -3.93 15.01 19.38
N GLU A 90 -4.44 15.37 20.55
CA GLU A 90 -4.67 14.43 21.66
C GLU A 90 -5.67 13.35 21.25
N PHE A 91 -6.75 13.74 20.60
CA PHE A 91 -7.77 12.81 20.10
C PHE A 91 -7.21 11.86 19.04
N ILE A 92 -6.50 12.38 18.03
CA ILE A 92 -5.86 11.58 16.98
C ILE A 92 -4.88 10.57 17.57
N LYS A 93 -4.03 10.98 18.52
CA LYS A 93 -3.11 10.08 19.24
C LYS A 93 -3.86 8.95 19.96
N SER A 94 -5.00 9.26 20.58
CA SER A 94 -5.80 8.26 21.27
C SER A 94 -6.44 7.26 20.30
N ALA A 95 -6.93 7.74 19.14
CA ALA A 95 -7.50 6.91 18.10
C ALA A 95 -6.45 5.97 17.48
N ILE A 96 -5.25 6.48 17.19
CA ILE A 96 -4.13 5.67 16.67
C ILE A 96 -3.71 4.62 17.71
N ALA A 97 -3.57 5.00 18.98
CA ALA A 97 -3.19 4.06 20.03
C ALA A 97 -4.23 2.94 20.27
N ALA A 98 -5.51 3.22 20.00
CA ALA A 98 -6.58 2.23 20.07
C ALA A 98 -6.60 1.27 18.86
N ASN A 99 -5.90 1.60 17.77
CA ASN A 99 -5.92 0.87 16.51
C ASN A 99 -4.50 0.68 15.93
N PRO A 100 -3.58 -0.02 16.63
CA PRO A 100 -2.17 -0.10 16.26
C PRO A 100 -1.89 -0.91 14.99
N ASP A 101 -2.83 -1.74 14.56
CA ASP A 101 -2.63 -2.68 13.45
C ASP A 101 -3.17 -2.17 12.10
N VAL A 102 -3.74 -0.96 12.05
CA VAL A 102 -4.24 -0.38 10.80
C VAL A 102 -3.10 -0.06 9.84
N LYS A 103 -3.35 -0.22 8.56
CA LYS A 103 -2.36 0.07 7.50
C LYS A 103 -2.42 1.52 7.04
N TRP A 104 -3.60 2.11 7.10
CA TRP A 104 -3.88 3.45 6.58
C TRP A 104 -4.53 4.32 7.63
N LYS A 105 -4.16 5.59 7.67
CA LYS A 105 -4.72 6.61 8.55
C LYS A 105 -5.21 7.78 7.72
N THR A 106 -6.50 8.03 7.75
CA THR A 106 -7.15 9.13 7.04
C THR A 106 -7.78 10.09 8.04
N VAL A 107 -7.39 11.34 8.00
CA VAL A 107 -8.04 12.42 8.77
C VAL A 107 -9.05 13.12 7.89
N ILE A 108 -10.22 13.43 8.42
CA ILE A 108 -11.30 14.10 7.70
C ILE A 108 -11.76 15.30 8.51
N PHE A 109 -11.90 16.44 7.87
CA PHE A 109 -12.50 17.63 8.45
C PHE A 109 -12.96 18.61 7.39
N HIS A 110 -13.77 19.59 7.80
CA HIS A 110 -14.47 20.47 6.85
C HIS A 110 -13.55 21.50 6.19
N HIS A 111 -12.82 22.31 6.98
CA HIS A 111 -12.12 23.49 6.49
C HIS A 111 -10.87 23.13 5.69
N SER A 112 -10.78 23.55 4.42
CA SER A 112 -9.64 23.27 3.56
C SER A 112 -8.40 24.05 3.97
N VAL A 113 -7.41 23.40 4.58
CA VAL A 113 -6.14 24.04 4.98
C VAL A 113 -5.29 24.40 3.75
N TYR A 114 -5.43 23.68 2.65
CA TYR A 114 -4.81 23.99 1.37
C TYR A 114 -5.84 24.50 0.36
N SER A 115 -6.62 25.48 0.81
CA SER A 115 -7.61 26.17 -0.03
C SER A 115 -6.97 26.86 -1.22
N THR A 116 -7.61 26.76 -2.38
CA THR A 116 -7.22 27.48 -3.59
C THR A 116 -8.30 28.47 -4.05
N ALA A 117 -9.40 28.56 -3.31
CA ALA A 117 -10.55 29.42 -3.63
C ALA A 117 -10.71 30.61 -2.66
N SER A 118 -11.95 30.93 -2.34
CA SER A 118 -12.30 32.16 -1.61
C SER A 118 -11.73 32.24 -0.21
N HIS A 119 -11.49 31.09 0.43
CA HIS A 119 -11.05 30.99 1.83
C HIS A 119 -9.52 30.94 2.00
N VAL A 120 -8.75 31.02 0.91
CA VAL A 120 -7.27 30.87 0.93
C VAL A 120 -6.56 31.83 1.91
N ASN A 121 -7.13 33.00 2.16
CA ASN A 121 -6.59 34.05 3.03
C ASN A 121 -7.40 34.26 4.34
N ASP A 122 -8.38 33.41 4.64
CA ASP A 122 -9.12 33.51 5.88
C ASP A 122 -8.22 33.17 7.07
N GLY A 123 -8.31 33.97 8.13
CA GLY A 123 -7.37 33.88 9.25
C GLY A 123 -7.40 32.54 9.97
N ASP A 124 -8.57 31.91 10.05
CA ASP A 124 -8.76 30.59 10.65
C ASP A 124 -8.22 29.46 9.74
N ILE A 125 -8.26 29.61 8.41
CA ILE A 125 -7.63 28.68 7.44
C ILE A 125 -6.11 28.80 7.51
N ILE A 126 -5.58 30.02 7.59
CA ILE A 126 -4.13 30.25 7.75
C ILE A 126 -3.65 29.61 9.05
N GLN A 127 -4.35 29.82 10.16
CA GLN A 127 -3.99 29.24 11.46
C GLN A 127 -3.93 27.69 11.39
N ARG A 128 -4.95 27.04 10.81
CA ARG A 128 -4.96 25.58 10.65
C ARG A 128 -3.83 25.09 9.75
N ARG A 129 -3.57 25.81 8.64
CA ARG A 129 -2.48 25.49 7.72
C ARG A 129 -1.10 25.56 8.37
N GLU A 130 -0.90 26.48 9.30
CA GLU A 130 0.37 26.63 10.04
C GLU A 130 0.53 25.58 11.15
N GLN A 131 -0.56 25.03 11.67
CA GLN A 131 -0.49 24.19 12.88
C GLN A 131 -0.76 22.70 12.63
N LEU A 132 -1.73 22.34 11.80
CA LEU A 132 -2.17 20.95 11.63
C LEU A 132 -1.22 20.09 10.79
N PRO A 133 -0.68 20.56 9.64
CA PRO A 133 0.07 19.67 8.75
C PRO A 133 1.31 19.04 9.37
N ALA A 134 2.07 19.78 10.15
CA ALA A 134 3.24 19.23 10.86
C ALA A 134 2.85 18.17 11.89
N GLU A 135 1.71 18.34 12.57
CA GLU A 135 1.21 17.32 13.49
C GLU A 135 0.72 16.07 12.76
N PHE A 136 0.08 16.22 11.60
CA PHE A 136 -0.38 15.08 10.80
C PHE A 136 0.80 14.25 10.27
N GLU A 137 1.85 14.89 9.81
CA GLU A 137 3.06 14.19 9.38
C GLU A 137 3.74 13.46 10.54
N ASN A 138 3.90 14.13 11.69
CA ASN A 138 4.45 13.51 12.91
C ASN A 138 3.64 12.31 13.42
N LEU A 139 2.35 12.23 13.07
CA LEU A 139 1.45 11.14 13.43
C LEU A 139 1.31 10.08 12.32
N ASP A 140 2.09 10.25 11.25
CA ASP A 140 2.10 9.34 10.10
C ASP A 140 0.68 9.17 9.51
N ILE A 141 -0.02 10.31 9.30
CA ILE A 141 -1.29 10.36 8.58
C ILE A 141 -0.99 10.27 7.08
N ASP A 142 -1.72 9.43 6.38
CA ASP A 142 -1.51 9.22 4.94
C ASP A 142 -2.27 10.23 4.08
N VAL A 143 -3.55 10.44 4.43
CA VAL A 143 -4.49 11.23 3.62
C VAL A 143 -5.33 12.13 4.50
N VAL A 144 -5.57 13.34 4.02
CA VAL A 144 -6.50 14.31 4.61
C VAL A 144 -7.58 14.65 3.59
N LEU A 145 -8.85 14.46 3.97
CA LEU A 145 -10.01 14.78 3.13
C LEU A 145 -10.73 16.00 3.70
N MET A 146 -11.03 16.97 2.84
CA MET A 146 -11.60 18.26 3.22
C MET A 146 -12.71 18.70 2.26
N GLY A 147 -13.50 19.67 2.70
CA GLY A 147 -14.56 20.33 1.93
C GLY A 147 -14.41 21.84 1.89
N HIS A 148 -15.50 22.58 2.18
CA HIS A 148 -15.58 24.03 2.41
C HIS A 148 -15.34 24.92 1.19
N ASP A 149 -14.35 24.60 0.37
CA ASP A 149 -13.81 25.49 -0.66
C ASP A 149 -14.58 25.43 -1.98
N HIS A 150 -15.42 24.42 -2.18
CA HIS A 150 -16.24 24.20 -3.38
C HIS A 150 -15.43 24.28 -4.69
N VAL A 151 -14.16 23.91 -4.63
CA VAL A 151 -13.19 23.76 -5.72
C VAL A 151 -12.45 22.47 -5.49
N TYR A 152 -12.25 21.67 -6.52
CA TYR A 152 -11.39 20.49 -6.39
C TYR A 152 -9.93 20.92 -6.30
N THR A 153 -9.25 20.44 -5.27
CA THR A 153 -7.81 20.64 -5.12
C THR A 153 -7.18 19.38 -4.55
N ARG A 154 -6.21 18.79 -5.26
CA ARG A 154 -5.31 17.78 -4.72
C ARG A 154 -3.92 18.38 -4.62
N THR A 155 -3.28 18.21 -3.46
CA THR A 155 -1.90 18.67 -3.28
C THR A 155 -0.91 17.67 -3.89
N TYR A 156 0.35 18.07 -4.00
CA TYR A 156 1.47 17.12 -3.97
C TYR A 156 1.48 16.39 -2.62
N MET A 157 2.33 15.37 -2.45
CA MET A 157 2.66 14.91 -1.10
C MET A 157 3.29 16.08 -0.35
N MET A 158 2.79 16.36 0.85
CA MET A 158 3.26 17.46 1.69
C MET A 158 4.19 16.90 2.75
N VAL A 159 5.47 17.24 2.66
CA VAL A 159 6.56 16.67 3.48
C VAL A 159 7.22 17.74 4.35
N GLU A 160 7.78 17.31 5.49
CA GLU A 160 8.55 18.20 6.36
C GLU A 160 9.96 18.38 5.82
N GLU A 161 10.34 19.63 5.54
CA GLU A 161 11.70 20.01 5.21
C GLU A 161 12.16 21.20 6.05
N ASN A 162 13.20 20.99 6.85
CA ASN A 162 13.81 22.05 7.68
C ASN A 162 12.85 22.80 8.60
N GLY A 163 11.86 22.09 9.17
CA GLY A 163 10.85 22.64 10.09
C GLY A 163 9.67 23.31 9.39
N SER A 164 9.47 23.05 8.10
CA SER A 164 8.35 23.57 7.31
C SER A 164 7.73 22.46 6.47
N ILE A 165 6.41 22.47 6.32
CA ILE A 165 5.72 21.56 5.42
C ILE A 165 5.73 22.15 4.01
N VAL A 166 6.30 21.42 3.06
CA VAL A 166 6.48 21.83 1.66
C VAL A 166 5.96 20.75 0.71
N PRO A 167 5.57 21.12 -0.53
CA PRO A 167 5.19 20.13 -1.54
C PRO A 167 6.41 19.38 -2.08
N ASP A 168 6.34 18.05 -2.11
CA ASP A 168 7.32 17.23 -2.83
C ASP A 168 7.06 17.33 -4.34
N LYS A 169 7.91 18.09 -5.02
CA LYS A 169 7.86 18.33 -6.47
C LYS A 169 8.97 17.57 -7.22
N THR A 170 9.40 16.42 -6.71
CA THR A 170 10.42 15.60 -7.38
C THR A 170 9.99 15.17 -8.78
N GLU A 171 8.66 15.09 -9.02
CA GLU A 171 8.06 14.88 -10.33
C GLU A 171 6.98 15.94 -10.61
N GLU A 172 6.80 16.31 -11.88
CA GLU A 172 5.98 17.47 -12.30
C GLU A 172 4.47 17.23 -12.09
N VAL A 173 3.96 16.05 -12.35
CA VAL A 173 2.59 15.60 -11.97
C VAL A 173 2.63 14.10 -11.77
N GLN A 174 2.46 13.66 -10.55
CA GLN A 174 2.41 12.24 -10.23
C GLN A 174 0.98 11.73 -10.31
N SER A 175 0.79 10.58 -10.91
CA SER A 175 -0.44 9.79 -10.78
C SER A 175 -0.35 8.76 -9.65
N SER A 176 0.87 8.47 -9.18
CA SER A 176 1.12 7.57 -8.07
C SER A 176 2.46 7.86 -7.40
N VAL A 177 2.56 7.46 -6.13
CA VAL A 177 3.79 7.45 -5.34
C VAL A 177 3.95 6.09 -4.66
N THR A 178 5.21 5.70 -4.36
CA THR A 178 5.49 4.43 -3.70
C THR A 178 6.48 4.65 -2.57
N ASN A 179 6.13 4.16 -1.36
CA ASN A 179 6.93 4.24 -0.14
C ASN A 179 7.48 5.65 0.10
N THR A 180 6.62 6.66 -0.13
CA THR A 180 6.96 8.07 0.07
C THR A 180 6.54 8.51 1.47
N GLU A 181 7.25 9.47 2.01
CA GLU A 181 6.87 10.20 3.22
C GLU A 181 5.86 11.30 2.89
N GLY A 182 5.30 11.90 3.93
CA GLY A 182 4.39 13.04 3.82
C GLY A 182 2.92 12.68 3.75
N VAL A 183 2.09 13.71 3.68
CA VAL A 183 0.63 13.63 3.76
C VAL A 183 0.01 14.17 2.48
N LEU A 184 -0.97 13.44 1.93
CA LEU A 184 -1.75 13.90 0.79
C LEU A 184 -3.01 14.62 1.26
N TYR A 185 -3.31 15.79 0.69
CA TYR A 185 -4.52 16.56 0.98
C TYR A 185 -5.42 16.64 -0.24
N LEU A 186 -6.69 16.32 -0.05
CA LEU A 186 -7.72 16.45 -1.06
C LEU A 186 -8.87 17.32 -0.56
N THR A 187 -9.15 18.40 -1.25
CA THR A 187 -10.34 19.22 -1.05
C THR A 187 -11.37 18.85 -2.11
N ALA A 188 -12.52 18.35 -1.66
CA ALA A 188 -13.61 17.99 -2.54
C ALA A 188 -14.38 19.22 -3.05
N ASN A 189 -14.82 19.18 -4.32
CA ASN A 189 -15.77 20.15 -4.85
C ASN A 189 -17.19 19.85 -4.34
N SER A 190 -18.14 20.72 -4.65
CA SER A 190 -19.54 20.58 -4.26
C SER A 190 -20.18 19.31 -4.85
N ALA A 191 -20.60 18.38 -3.99
CA ALA A 191 -21.32 17.17 -4.41
C ALA A 191 -22.78 17.47 -4.80
N SER A 192 -23.41 18.50 -4.18
CA SER A 192 -24.79 18.91 -4.48
C SER A 192 -24.90 19.84 -5.67
N GLY A 193 -23.83 20.59 -5.97
CA GLY A 193 -23.86 21.67 -6.97
C GLY A 193 -24.60 22.91 -6.50
N SER A 194 -24.87 23.03 -5.21
CA SER A 194 -25.61 24.14 -4.64
C SER A 194 -24.85 25.47 -4.70
N LYS A 195 -23.51 25.38 -4.67
CA LYS A 195 -22.62 26.54 -4.69
C LYS A 195 -21.25 26.13 -5.25
N TYR A 196 -20.63 27.07 -5.95
CA TYR A 196 -19.25 26.95 -6.43
C TYR A 196 -18.51 28.25 -6.18
N TYR A 197 -17.20 28.15 -5.93
CA TYR A 197 -16.30 29.29 -5.84
C TYR A 197 -15.34 29.29 -7.04
N ASP A 198 -14.80 30.47 -7.36
CA ASP A 198 -13.72 30.59 -8.34
C ASP A 198 -12.36 30.27 -7.69
N ILE A 199 -11.45 29.74 -8.47
CA ILE A 199 -10.05 29.63 -8.05
C ILE A 199 -9.49 31.04 -7.85
N LYS A 200 -8.90 31.30 -6.70
CA LYS A 200 -8.29 32.58 -6.30
C LYS A 200 -6.77 32.47 -6.18
N ALA A 201 -6.24 31.26 -6.02
CA ALA A 201 -4.82 30.97 -5.94
C ALA A 201 -4.41 29.94 -7.01
N PRO A 202 -4.45 30.32 -8.31
CA PRO A 202 -4.09 29.39 -9.40
C PRO A 202 -2.61 28.97 -9.37
N GLU A 203 -1.75 29.81 -8.76
CA GLU A 203 -0.30 29.57 -8.62
C GLU A 203 0.06 29.02 -7.23
N ALA A 204 -0.90 28.39 -6.52
CA ALA A 204 -0.62 27.80 -5.22
C ALA A 204 0.37 26.64 -5.35
N GLU A 205 1.55 26.78 -4.76
CA GLU A 205 2.68 25.83 -4.92
C GLU A 205 2.35 24.44 -4.41
N TYR A 206 1.46 24.30 -3.44
CA TYR A 206 1.03 23.02 -2.89
C TYR A 206 0.05 22.27 -3.79
N ALA A 207 -0.59 22.93 -4.75
CA ALA A 207 -1.62 22.30 -5.57
C ALA A 207 -1.00 21.58 -6.79
N ALA A 208 -1.14 20.25 -6.81
CA ALA A 208 -0.79 19.44 -7.98
C ALA A 208 -1.89 19.46 -9.04
N VAL A 209 -3.15 19.43 -8.59
CA VAL A 209 -4.34 19.50 -9.46
C VAL A 209 -5.35 20.47 -8.86
N GLN A 210 -5.91 21.33 -9.69
CA GLN A 210 -7.03 22.22 -9.37
C GLN A 210 -8.08 22.11 -10.47
N ASP A 211 -9.35 22.00 -10.11
CA ASP A 211 -10.46 22.08 -11.08
C ASP A 211 -11.63 22.90 -10.56
N GLN A 212 -12.11 23.79 -11.41
CA GLN A 212 -13.37 24.47 -11.25
C GLN A 212 -14.10 24.54 -12.59
N SER A 213 -14.70 23.45 -12.95
CA SER A 213 -15.57 23.35 -14.13
C SER A 213 -17.05 23.58 -13.82
N TYR A 214 -17.38 24.01 -12.58
CA TYR A 214 -18.74 24.19 -12.08
C TYR A 214 -19.62 22.95 -12.23
N ARG A 215 -19.00 21.80 -12.10
CA ARG A 215 -19.63 20.47 -12.13
C ARG A 215 -19.54 19.82 -10.76
N ARG A 216 -20.53 19.02 -10.41
CA ARG A 216 -20.51 18.20 -9.20
C ARG A 216 -19.47 17.10 -9.34
N THR A 217 -18.76 16.81 -8.28
CA THR A 217 -17.78 15.71 -8.24
C THR A 217 -18.08 14.72 -7.13
N VAL A 218 -17.59 13.51 -7.31
CA VAL A 218 -17.58 12.44 -6.32
C VAL A 218 -16.23 11.72 -6.42
N THR A 219 -15.63 11.41 -5.28
CA THR A 219 -14.36 10.66 -5.23
C THR A 219 -14.64 9.25 -4.75
N ASP A 220 -14.23 8.28 -5.54
CA ASP A 220 -14.16 6.87 -5.15
C ASP A 220 -12.80 6.58 -4.50
N ILE A 221 -12.81 5.86 -3.38
CA ILE A 221 -11.62 5.52 -2.60
C ILE A 221 -11.53 4.01 -2.50
N GLU A 222 -10.54 3.45 -3.19
CA GLU A 222 -10.20 2.03 -3.13
C GLU A 222 -8.97 1.84 -2.24
N VAL A 223 -9.09 1.00 -1.19
CA VAL A 223 -8.00 0.73 -0.26
C VAL A 223 -7.72 -0.77 -0.20
N THR A 224 -6.46 -1.13 -0.38
CA THR A 224 -5.92 -2.47 -0.14
C THR A 224 -4.88 -2.43 0.98
N ASP A 225 -4.24 -3.56 1.29
CA ASP A 225 -3.14 -3.58 2.27
C ASP A 225 -1.93 -2.75 1.82
N THR A 226 -1.76 -2.56 0.50
CA THR A 226 -0.57 -1.93 -0.09
C THR A 226 -0.87 -0.74 -0.98
N SER A 227 -2.13 -0.36 -1.19
CA SER A 227 -2.48 0.79 -2.02
C SER A 227 -3.70 1.54 -1.49
N TYR A 228 -3.68 2.85 -1.65
CA TYR A 228 -4.78 3.76 -1.40
C TYR A 228 -5.00 4.59 -2.67
N THR A 229 -6.05 4.29 -3.43
CA THR A 229 -6.36 4.95 -4.71
C THR A 229 -7.58 5.82 -4.57
N MET A 230 -7.47 7.07 -4.99
CA MET A 230 -8.57 8.03 -5.08
C MET A 230 -8.82 8.36 -6.54
N THR A 231 -10.03 8.12 -7.01
CA THR A 231 -10.47 8.53 -8.36
C THR A 231 -11.66 9.47 -8.25
N THR A 232 -11.47 10.70 -8.70
CA THR A 232 -12.52 11.71 -8.70
C THR A 232 -13.20 11.78 -10.05
N TYR A 233 -14.52 11.71 -10.04
CA TYR A 233 -15.38 11.73 -11.21
C TYR A 233 -16.25 12.97 -11.22
N TYR A 234 -16.58 13.47 -12.41
CA TYR A 234 -17.72 14.35 -12.58
C TYR A 234 -19.02 13.55 -12.48
N ALA A 235 -19.90 13.94 -11.55
CA ALA A 235 -21.08 13.16 -11.20
C ALA A 235 -22.16 13.10 -12.30
N ASP A 236 -22.10 13.95 -13.32
CA ASP A 236 -23.07 14.05 -14.39
C ASP A 236 -22.84 13.05 -15.54
N ASP A 237 -21.58 12.69 -15.83
CA ASP A 237 -21.23 11.77 -16.91
C ASP A 237 -20.23 10.68 -16.51
N MET A 238 -19.79 10.68 -15.25
CA MET A 238 -18.79 9.76 -14.69
C MET A 238 -17.44 9.80 -15.42
N SER A 239 -17.14 10.90 -16.13
CA SER A 239 -15.78 11.09 -16.65
C SER A 239 -14.81 11.40 -15.51
N VAL A 240 -13.59 10.88 -15.62
CA VAL A 240 -12.54 11.04 -14.61
C VAL A 240 -12.00 12.47 -14.66
N LEU A 241 -11.93 13.12 -13.50
CA LEU A 241 -11.24 14.38 -13.31
C LEU A 241 -9.78 14.15 -12.93
N ASP A 242 -9.54 13.30 -11.93
CA ASP A 242 -8.21 13.03 -11.40
C ASP A 242 -8.15 11.62 -10.80
N THR A 243 -6.97 11.02 -10.86
CA THR A 243 -6.68 9.75 -10.17
C THR A 243 -5.30 9.82 -9.54
N PHE A 244 -5.21 9.39 -8.28
CA PHE A 244 -3.95 9.32 -7.56
C PHE A 244 -3.88 8.08 -6.66
N THR A 245 -2.71 7.42 -6.65
CA THR A 245 -2.49 6.22 -5.84
C THR A 245 -1.27 6.40 -4.93
N ILE A 246 -1.43 6.11 -3.66
CA ILE A 246 -0.33 5.93 -2.71
C ILE A 246 -0.08 4.43 -2.55
N ASN A 247 1.15 3.97 -2.77
CA ASN A 247 1.56 2.59 -2.56
C ASN A 247 2.47 2.49 -1.33
N LYS A 248 2.15 1.57 -0.41
CA LYS A 248 2.98 1.13 0.71
C LYS A 248 3.39 -0.32 0.45
N LEU A 249 4.42 -0.50 -0.34
CA LEU A 249 4.95 -1.83 -0.63
C LEU A 249 5.83 -2.29 0.54
N PRO A 250 5.81 -3.59 0.90
CA PRO A 250 6.72 -4.10 1.90
C PRO A 250 8.17 -3.88 1.45
N GLU A 251 9.05 -3.55 2.40
CA GLU A 251 10.48 -3.54 2.12
C GLU A 251 10.92 -4.94 1.67
N LEU A 252 11.73 -4.99 0.63
CA LEU A 252 12.28 -6.25 0.14
C LEU A 252 13.40 -6.72 1.09
N ASP A 253 13.34 -7.98 1.51
CA ASP A 253 14.44 -8.59 2.24
C ASP A 253 15.54 -9.01 1.25
N THR A 254 16.58 -8.20 1.16
CA THR A 254 17.76 -8.44 0.33
C THR A 254 18.91 -9.11 1.08
N THR A 255 18.75 -9.37 2.38
CA THR A 255 19.82 -9.79 3.29
C THR A 255 20.56 -11.02 2.80
N GLU A 256 19.85 -12.05 2.37
CA GLU A 256 20.47 -13.28 1.87
C GLU A 256 21.19 -13.05 0.54
N LEU A 257 20.59 -12.31 -0.36
CA LEU A 257 21.19 -11.98 -1.67
C LEU A 257 22.48 -11.18 -1.51
N GLU A 258 22.49 -10.17 -0.65
CA GLU A 258 23.67 -9.35 -0.35
C GLU A 258 24.80 -10.16 0.28
N GLN A 259 24.48 -11.10 1.17
CA GLN A 259 25.47 -12.04 1.74
C GLN A 259 26.07 -12.92 0.65
N LEU A 260 25.25 -13.52 -0.21
CA LEU A 260 25.70 -14.34 -1.33
C LEU A 260 26.56 -13.57 -2.33
N ILE A 261 26.18 -12.31 -2.65
CA ILE A 261 27.00 -11.41 -3.50
C ILE A 261 28.36 -11.15 -2.87
N THR A 262 28.40 -10.92 -1.55
CA THR A 262 29.65 -10.70 -0.82
C THR A 262 30.55 -11.94 -0.84
N GLU A 263 29.99 -13.12 -0.60
CA GLU A 263 30.70 -14.40 -0.67
C GLU A 263 31.19 -14.68 -2.08
N ALA A 264 30.33 -14.50 -3.09
CA ALA A 264 30.64 -14.67 -4.50
C ALA A 264 31.79 -13.76 -4.96
N GLY A 265 31.78 -12.49 -4.52
CA GLY A 265 32.84 -11.52 -4.85
C GLY A 265 34.21 -11.86 -4.28
N SER A 266 34.31 -12.81 -3.34
CA SER A 266 35.57 -13.29 -2.78
C SER A 266 36.19 -14.44 -3.58
N LEU A 267 35.46 -15.02 -4.54
CA LEU A 267 35.92 -16.16 -5.35
C LEU A 267 36.88 -15.69 -6.44
N ASN A 268 37.86 -16.56 -6.78
CA ASN A 268 38.85 -16.24 -7.81
C ASN A 268 38.68 -17.18 -9.02
N GLU A 269 38.50 -16.56 -10.21
CA GLU A 269 38.34 -17.28 -11.48
C GLU A 269 39.40 -18.36 -11.72
N ALA A 270 40.66 -18.03 -11.38
CA ALA A 270 41.78 -18.94 -11.57
C ALA A 270 41.67 -20.29 -10.82
N ASP A 271 40.78 -20.37 -9.82
CA ASP A 271 40.57 -21.55 -9.01
C ASP A 271 39.57 -22.54 -9.60
N TYR A 272 38.88 -22.18 -10.69
CA TYR A 272 37.75 -22.96 -11.24
C TYR A 272 37.87 -23.20 -12.74
N THR A 273 37.11 -24.19 -13.24
CA THR A 273 37.06 -24.43 -14.69
C THR A 273 36.29 -23.31 -15.41
N ALA A 274 36.71 -22.95 -16.63
CA ALA A 274 36.12 -21.87 -17.39
C ALA A 274 34.60 -22.00 -17.61
N ASP A 275 34.14 -23.26 -17.85
CA ASP A 275 32.70 -23.50 -18.06
C ASP A 275 31.86 -23.26 -16.80
N SER A 276 32.33 -23.75 -15.63
CA SER A 276 31.62 -23.54 -14.37
C SER A 276 31.67 -22.08 -13.92
N TRP A 277 32.81 -21.40 -14.17
CA TRP A 277 33.00 -19.98 -13.87
C TRP A 277 32.09 -19.08 -14.71
N SER A 278 31.94 -19.37 -16.00
CA SER A 278 31.04 -18.59 -16.90
C SER A 278 29.59 -18.66 -16.45
N ALA A 279 29.10 -19.83 -16.02
CA ALA A 279 27.74 -19.97 -15.49
C ALA A 279 27.56 -19.21 -14.16
N PHE A 280 28.55 -19.29 -13.26
CA PHE A 280 28.58 -18.54 -12.02
C PHE A 280 28.61 -17.02 -12.27
N GLN A 281 29.45 -16.54 -13.16
CA GLN A 281 29.58 -15.11 -13.50
C GLN A 281 28.23 -14.54 -13.97
N SER A 282 27.50 -15.28 -14.80
CA SER A 282 26.17 -14.85 -15.27
C SER A 282 25.16 -14.72 -14.14
N ALA A 283 25.17 -15.67 -13.17
CA ALA A 283 24.29 -15.61 -11.99
C ALA A 283 24.70 -14.46 -11.04
N TYR A 284 25.99 -14.22 -10.88
CA TYR A 284 26.52 -13.13 -10.06
C TYR A 284 26.15 -11.75 -10.61
N GLU A 285 26.28 -11.55 -11.91
CA GLU A 285 25.88 -10.31 -12.58
C GLU A 285 24.35 -10.07 -12.49
N ALA A 286 23.56 -11.13 -12.65
CA ALA A 286 22.11 -11.03 -12.47
C ALA A 286 21.71 -10.69 -11.03
N ALA A 287 22.42 -11.25 -10.04
CA ALA A 287 22.22 -10.96 -8.63
C ALA A 287 22.55 -9.50 -8.26
N GLN A 288 23.58 -8.91 -8.88
CA GLN A 288 23.89 -7.52 -8.69
C GLN A 288 22.85 -6.61 -9.37
N ALA A 289 22.42 -6.96 -10.57
CA ALA A 289 21.47 -6.15 -11.35
C ALA A 289 20.08 -6.09 -10.72
N ILE A 290 19.62 -7.17 -10.04
CA ILE A 290 18.29 -7.19 -9.43
C ILE A 290 18.18 -6.22 -8.24
N LEU A 291 19.27 -5.95 -7.52
CA LEU A 291 19.28 -4.97 -6.42
C LEU A 291 19.11 -3.52 -6.90
N GLU A 292 19.40 -3.26 -8.16
CA GLU A 292 19.22 -1.93 -8.78
C GLU A 292 17.84 -1.79 -9.45
N ASN A 293 17.05 -2.89 -9.50
CA ASN A 293 15.74 -2.90 -10.13
C ASN A 293 14.65 -2.47 -9.14
N THR A 294 14.17 -1.24 -9.27
CA THR A 294 13.12 -0.67 -8.42
C THR A 294 11.75 -1.35 -8.57
N GLU A 295 11.57 -2.18 -9.60
CA GLU A 295 10.33 -2.95 -9.85
C GLU A 295 10.44 -4.42 -9.45
N ALA A 296 11.56 -4.82 -8.83
CA ALA A 296 11.75 -6.19 -8.39
C ALA A 296 10.75 -6.57 -7.28
N SER A 297 10.21 -7.77 -7.37
CA SER A 297 9.43 -8.38 -6.29
C SER A 297 10.32 -9.20 -5.34
N GLN A 298 9.83 -9.53 -4.14
CA GLN A 298 10.53 -10.46 -3.24
C GLN A 298 10.82 -11.81 -3.92
N ALA A 299 9.89 -12.30 -4.73
CA ALA A 299 10.08 -13.54 -5.48
C ALA A 299 11.24 -13.46 -6.49
N ASP A 300 11.46 -12.29 -7.09
CA ASP A 300 12.60 -12.06 -7.98
C ASP A 300 13.92 -12.05 -7.21
N ILE A 301 13.95 -11.39 -6.04
CA ILE A 301 15.11 -11.40 -5.12
C ILE A 301 15.44 -12.82 -4.68
N ASP A 302 14.45 -13.57 -4.18
CA ASP A 302 14.60 -14.95 -3.71
C ASP A 302 15.08 -15.88 -4.85
N SER A 303 14.54 -15.68 -6.06
CA SER A 303 14.94 -16.45 -7.26
C SER A 303 16.39 -16.18 -7.64
N CYS A 304 16.83 -14.92 -7.62
CA CYS A 304 18.23 -14.56 -7.89
C CYS A 304 19.17 -15.09 -6.81
N ALA A 305 18.78 -15.03 -5.53
CA ALA A 305 19.56 -15.62 -4.43
C ALA A 305 19.72 -17.14 -4.60
N GLY A 306 18.64 -17.84 -4.94
CA GLY A 306 18.66 -19.27 -5.25
C GLY A 306 19.59 -19.60 -6.42
N ALA A 307 19.47 -18.86 -7.53
CA ALA A 307 20.27 -19.08 -8.72
C ALA A 307 21.78 -18.84 -8.45
N LEU A 308 22.14 -17.78 -7.71
CA LEU A 308 23.52 -17.50 -7.35
C LEU A 308 24.09 -18.59 -6.44
N ARG A 309 23.32 -19.03 -5.42
CA ARG A 309 23.72 -20.13 -4.54
C ARG A 309 23.96 -21.42 -5.30
N ASP A 310 23.07 -21.78 -6.22
CA ASP A 310 23.20 -22.99 -7.04
C ASP A 310 24.40 -22.89 -7.96
N ALA A 311 24.66 -21.75 -8.57
CA ALA A 311 25.82 -21.51 -9.40
C ALA A 311 27.14 -21.58 -8.61
N MET A 312 27.19 -21.03 -7.38
CA MET A 312 28.34 -21.18 -6.47
C MET A 312 28.59 -22.63 -6.10
N ASN A 313 27.56 -23.42 -5.81
CA ASN A 313 27.64 -24.83 -5.49
C ASN A 313 28.06 -25.67 -6.69
N ALA A 314 27.79 -25.24 -7.90
CA ALA A 314 28.14 -25.91 -9.15
C ALA A 314 29.57 -25.60 -9.64
N LEU A 315 30.31 -24.74 -8.93
CA LEU A 315 31.68 -24.41 -9.28
C LEU A 315 32.59 -25.64 -9.17
N VAL A 316 33.31 -25.93 -10.24
CA VAL A 316 34.26 -27.05 -10.33
C VAL A 316 35.69 -26.50 -10.26
N LYS A 317 36.48 -27.01 -9.28
CA LYS A 317 37.89 -26.61 -9.14
C LYS A 317 38.65 -26.94 -10.40
N ALA A 318 39.50 -26.03 -10.85
CA ALA A 318 40.49 -26.31 -11.89
C ALA A 318 41.47 -27.37 -11.39
N ASP A 319 41.74 -28.41 -12.19
CA ASP A 319 42.79 -29.36 -11.88
C ASP A 319 44.14 -28.61 -11.86
N THR A 320 44.69 -28.45 -10.71
CA THR A 320 46.11 -28.06 -10.59
C THR A 320 46.93 -29.26 -11.01
N GLU A 321 47.29 -29.31 -12.29
CA GLU A 321 48.32 -30.27 -12.71
C GLU A 321 49.57 -29.99 -11.88
N ASP A 322 49.93 -30.96 -11.05
CA ASP A 322 51.21 -30.98 -10.34
C ASP A 322 52.32 -31.19 -11.40
N PRO A 323 53.18 -30.21 -11.71
CA PRO A 323 54.19 -30.37 -12.74
C PRO A 323 55.45 -30.99 -12.13
N GLU A 324 55.43 -32.27 -11.68
CA GLU A 324 56.65 -33.06 -11.52
C GLU A 324 56.33 -34.54 -11.22
N GLN A 325 56.31 -35.37 -12.29
CA GLN A 325 56.95 -36.66 -12.23
C GLN A 325 57.55 -37.04 -13.58
N PRO A 326 58.92 -37.20 -13.66
CA PRO A 326 59.58 -37.59 -14.89
C PRO A 326 59.30 -39.06 -15.17
N GLY A 327 59.02 -39.36 -16.41
CA GLY A 327 58.61 -40.62 -16.93
C GLY A 327 59.51 -41.79 -16.60
N GLU A 328 58.89 -42.90 -16.23
CA GLU A 328 59.51 -44.25 -16.40
C GLU A 328 58.95 -44.88 -17.68
N LYS A 329 59.88 -45.36 -18.46
CA LYS A 329 59.78 -45.94 -19.80
C LYS A 329 59.29 -47.39 -19.74
N PRO A 330 58.59 -47.93 -20.76
CA PRO A 330 57.91 -49.21 -20.69
C PRO A 330 58.87 -50.41 -20.87
N GLY A 331 58.70 -51.38 -20.05
CA GLY A 331 59.24 -52.71 -20.26
C GLY A 331 58.14 -53.67 -20.69
N ASN A 332 58.39 -54.27 -21.82
CA ASN A 332 57.55 -55.24 -22.52
C ASN A 332 57.99 -56.70 -22.07
N PRO A 333 57.41 -57.76 -22.58
CA PRO A 333 56.37 -58.59 -21.98
C PRO A 333 56.94 -59.99 -21.68
N ASP A 334 56.27 -60.77 -20.94
CA ASP A 334 56.03 -62.20 -21.34
C ASP A 334 55.36 -63.00 -20.20
N ASP A 335 54.40 -63.71 -20.63
CA ASP A 335 54.16 -65.13 -20.50
C ASP A 335 53.32 -65.68 -19.35
N SER A 336 52.28 -66.29 -19.88
CA SER A 336 51.64 -67.58 -19.62
C SER A 336 50.83 -67.86 -18.34
N SER A 337 49.64 -68.18 -18.73
CA SER A 337 48.86 -69.41 -18.39
C SER A 337 48.27 -69.59 -17.00
N GLY A 338 46.97 -69.86 -17.07
CA GLY A 338 46.40 -70.86 -16.20
C GLY A 338 45.01 -70.66 -15.66
N THR A 339 44.09 -71.08 -16.43
CA THR A 339 42.90 -71.90 -16.14
C THR A 339 42.07 -71.73 -14.90
N GLY A 340 40.78 -71.65 -15.13
CA GLY A 340 39.67 -72.36 -14.51
C GLY A 340 38.97 -71.60 -13.37
N ASP A 341 37.77 -71.61 -13.18
CA ASP A 341 36.60 -72.32 -13.66
C ASP A 341 35.39 -71.81 -12.91
N GLU A 342 34.32 -71.71 -13.61
CA GLU A 342 32.91 -71.92 -13.27
C GLU A 342 32.27 -71.54 -11.91
N GLY A 343 31.05 -71.00 -12.02
CA GLY A 343 29.94 -71.23 -11.10
C GLY A 343 29.03 -70.05 -10.82
N ASN A 344 28.12 -69.71 -11.64
CA ASN A 344 26.68 -70.01 -11.76
C ASN A 344 25.84 -69.84 -10.49
N GLY A 345 24.73 -69.18 -10.64
CA GLY A 345 23.58 -69.28 -9.75
C GLY A 345 22.93 -67.92 -9.44
N ASN A 346 22.12 -67.29 -10.23
CA ASN A 346 20.68 -67.39 -10.51
C ASN A 346 19.80 -67.48 -9.25
N ASN A 347 18.91 -66.54 -9.11
CA ASN A 347 17.43 -66.52 -8.97
C ASN A 347 16.94 -65.42 -8.02
N ASN A 348 16.14 -64.46 -8.47
CA ASN A 348 14.70 -64.52 -8.77
C ASN A 348 13.78 -64.57 -7.53
N GLY A 349 12.80 -63.70 -7.47
CA GLY A 349 11.55 -63.81 -6.70
C GLY A 349 11.17 -62.48 -6.00
N ASN A 350 10.41 -61.59 -6.52
CA ASN A 350 8.95 -61.55 -6.82
C ASN A 350 8.03 -61.79 -5.61
N GLY A 351 7.05 -60.90 -5.44
CA GLY A 351 5.83 -61.15 -4.64
C GLY A 351 5.48 -59.93 -3.79
N THR A 352 4.71 -59.00 -4.30
CA THR A 352 3.22 -58.91 -4.35
C THR A 352 2.51 -58.92 -3.00
N ASP A 353 1.73 -57.87 -2.90
CA ASP A 353 0.32 -57.75 -2.49
C ASP A 353 -0.07 -57.69 -1.01
N ASN A 354 -0.81 -56.70 -0.75
CA ASN A 354 -2.28 -56.61 -0.46
C ASN A 354 -2.71 -56.19 0.95
N ASN A 355 -3.50 -55.14 0.92
CA ASN A 355 -4.92 -55.03 1.38
C ASN A 355 -5.29 -55.10 2.85
N GLY A 356 -6.24 -54.20 3.18
CA GLY A 356 -7.32 -54.45 4.11
C GLY A 356 -7.49 -53.34 5.15
N ALA A 357 -8.30 -52.35 4.99
CA ALA A 357 -9.74 -52.27 5.14
C ALA A 357 -10.24 -52.27 6.60
N ASN A 358 -10.94 -51.17 6.92
CA ASN A 358 -12.22 -51.12 7.66
C ASN A 358 -12.27 -51.19 9.19
N GLY A 359 -13.09 -50.25 9.75
CA GLY A 359 -13.60 -50.39 11.09
C GLY A 359 -14.18 -49.10 11.71
N ASN A 360 -15.27 -48.74 11.36
CA ASN A 360 -16.52 -48.17 11.89
C ASN A 360 -16.72 -48.31 13.43
N GLY A 361 -17.31 -47.27 14.07
CA GLY A 361 -17.79 -47.38 15.45
C GLY A 361 -18.24 -46.04 16.08
N THR A 362 -19.40 -45.64 15.81
CA THR A 362 -20.53 -45.01 16.49
C THR A 362 -20.46 -44.57 17.96
N SER A 363 -20.99 -43.36 18.19
CA SER A 363 -22.03 -42.95 19.18
C SER A 363 -21.61 -42.60 20.60
N GLY A 364 -22.08 -41.43 21.04
CA GLY A 364 -22.17 -41.11 22.47
C GLY A 364 -22.50 -39.64 22.74
N ASN A 365 -23.80 -39.35 22.69
CA ASN A 365 -24.47 -38.11 23.11
C ASN A 365 -24.29 -37.84 24.61
N LYS A 366 -24.04 -36.59 25.06
CA LYS A 366 -24.71 -35.98 26.21
C LYS A 366 -24.52 -34.46 26.27
N THR A 367 -25.63 -33.81 26.34
CA THR A 367 -25.98 -32.44 26.68
C THR A 367 -25.41 -31.92 27.99
N SER A 368 -24.99 -30.62 28.00
CA SER A 368 -25.36 -29.71 29.07
C SER A 368 -25.24 -28.24 28.63
N THR A 369 -26.26 -27.50 28.91
CA THR A 369 -26.58 -26.11 28.70
C THR A 369 -25.67 -25.15 29.48
N SER A 370 -25.20 -24.07 28.84
CA SER A 370 -24.98 -22.79 29.52
C SER A 370 -25.10 -21.65 28.50
N SER A 371 -26.01 -20.74 28.81
CA SER A 371 -26.34 -19.56 28.03
C SER A 371 -25.22 -18.53 28.08
N GLY A 372 -24.81 -17.99 26.94
CA GLY A 372 -24.01 -16.81 26.81
C GLY A 372 -24.40 -16.11 25.51
N ASN A 373 -25.01 -14.94 25.63
CA ASN A 373 -25.42 -14.08 24.54
C ASN A 373 -24.21 -13.73 23.68
N LYS A 374 -24.20 -14.24 22.45
CA LYS A 374 -23.34 -13.70 21.38
C LYS A 374 -24.21 -12.86 20.47
N VAL A 375 -23.86 -11.59 20.39
CA VAL A 375 -24.33 -10.67 19.36
C VAL A 375 -23.86 -11.19 18.01
N ASN A 376 -24.79 -11.51 17.14
CA ASN A 376 -24.52 -11.91 15.76
C ASN A 376 -24.21 -10.66 14.92
N THR A 377 -22.98 -10.52 14.50
CA THR A 377 -22.65 -9.68 13.35
C THR A 377 -23.00 -10.40 12.05
N PRO A 378 -23.66 -9.75 11.08
CA PRO A 378 -23.94 -10.37 9.79
C PRO A 378 -22.65 -10.58 9.01
N LYS A 379 -22.36 -11.82 8.64
CA LYS A 379 -21.34 -12.13 7.64
C LYS A 379 -21.95 -11.91 6.26
N THR A 380 -21.52 -10.87 5.57
CA THR A 380 -21.66 -10.78 4.12
C THR A 380 -20.45 -11.48 3.50
N GLY A 381 -20.64 -12.72 3.11
CA GLY A 381 -19.66 -13.49 2.36
C GLY A 381 -20.19 -13.72 0.97
N ASP A 382 -19.77 -12.92 0.01
CA ASP A 382 -19.86 -13.28 -1.40
C ASP A 382 -18.49 -13.79 -1.85
N THR A 383 -18.42 -15.10 -2.07
CA THR A 383 -17.28 -15.74 -2.72
C THR A 383 -17.37 -15.46 -4.23
N VAL A 384 -16.60 -14.52 -4.71
CA VAL A 384 -16.36 -14.39 -6.15
C VAL A 384 -15.29 -15.41 -6.55
N ASN A 385 -15.72 -16.43 -7.30
CA ASN A 385 -14.84 -17.37 -7.98
C ASN A 385 -14.10 -16.63 -9.11
N THR A 386 -12.87 -16.21 -8.88
CA THR A 386 -11.96 -15.77 -9.92
C THR A 386 -11.36 -16.98 -10.61
N VAL A 387 -11.85 -17.28 -11.80
CA VAL A 387 -11.17 -18.17 -12.76
C VAL A 387 -9.98 -17.38 -13.30
N ALA A 388 -8.79 -17.74 -12.86
CA ALA A 388 -7.54 -17.22 -13.40
C ALA A 388 -7.37 -17.76 -14.84
N ALA A 389 -7.54 -16.90 -15.83
CA ALA A 389 -7.11 -17.16 -17.19
C ALA A 389 -5.61 -16.84 -17.28
N VAL A 390 -4.78 -17.87 -17.30
CA VAL A 390 -3.36 -17.75 -17.63
C VAL A 390 -3.23 -17.53 -19.13
N LEU A 391 -2.96 -16.31 -19.54
CA LEU A 391 -2.53 -15.97 -20.89
C LEU A 391 -1.01 -15.97 -20.94
N ILE A 392 -0.42 -17.03 -21.47
CA ILE A 392 0.99 -17.06 -21.85
C ILE A 392 1.13 -16.24 -23.14
N ILE A 393 1.69 -15.04 -23.06
CA ILE A 393 2.15 -14.28 -24.22
C ILE A 393 3.66 -14.47 -24.31
N ALA A 394 4.09 -15.29 -25.27
CA ALA A 394 5.46 -15.30 -25.70
C ALA A 394 5.73 -14.01 -26.50
N ALA A 395 6.43 -13.05 -25.94
CA ALA A 395 6.90 -11.88 -26.64
C ALA A 395 8.31 -12.12 -27.15
N ALA A 396 8.43 -12.20 -28.47
CA ALA A 396 9.71 -12.14 -29.18
C ALA A 396 10.33 -10.75 -28.97
N GLY A 397 11.65 -10.73 -28.73
CA GLY A 397 12.40 -9.56 -28.35
C GLY A 397 12.37 -8.39 -29.34
N THR A 398 12.41 -7.21 -28.78
CA THR A 398 13.03 -6.03 -29.40
C THR A 398 13.71 -5.24 -28.31
N MET A 399 15.05 -5.33 -28.25
CA MET A 399 15.88 -4.48 -27.42
C MET A 399 15.79 -3.05 -27.97
N ILE A 400 15.34 -2.12 -27.13
CA ILE A 400 15.54 -0.69 -27.37
C ILE A 400 16.57 -0.20 -26.35
N PHE A 401 17.79 0.09 -26.82
CA PHE A 401 18.80 0.78 -26.05
C PHE A 401 18.43 2.26 -25.91
N ILE A 402 18.15 2.73 -24.69
CA ILE A 402 18.10 4.16 -24.38
C ILE A 402 19.44 4.53 -23.72
N LEU A 403 20.30 5.20 -24.49
CA LEU A 403 21.54 5.79 -24.01
C LEU A 403 21.22 7.05 -23.18
N GLY A 404 21.31 6.93 -21.86
CA GLY A 404 21.27 8.06 -20.95
C GLY A 404 22.50 8.95 -21.10
N ARG A 405 22.31 10.20 -21.54
CA ARG A 405 23.37 11.23 -21.55
C ARG A 405 23.56 11.81 -20.15
N LYS A 406 24.63 11.41 -19.45
CA LYS A 406 25.13 12.14 -18.29
C LYS A 406 25.58 13.54 -18.70
N LYS A 407 24.94 14.59 -18.19
CA LYS A 407 25.49 15.96 -18.22
C LYS A 407 26.42 16.12 -17.02
N ILE A 408 27.70 16.22 -17.32
CA ILE A 408 28.74 16.70 -16.39
C ILE A 408 28.63 18.23 -16.34
N ARG A 409 28.38 18.81 -15.16
CA ARG A 409 28.57 20.22 -14.92
C ARG A 409 30.01 20.42 -14.40
N LEU A 410 30.75 21.26 -15.11
CA LEU A 410 31.94 21.92 -14.63
C LEU A 410 31.56 23.07 -13.71
#